data_cf3ad5549edcf774173953004ff11eba
#
_entry.id   cf3ad5549edcf774173953004ff11eba
#
_cell.length_a   1.000
_cell.length_b   1.000
_cell.length_c   1.000
_cell.angle_alpha   90.00
_cell.angle_beta   90.00
_cell.angle_gamma   90.00
#
_symmetry.space_group_name_H-M   'P 1'
#
loop_
_entity.id
_entity.type
_entity.pdbx_description
1 polymer ?
#
loop_
_entity_poly.entity_id
_entity_poly.type
_entity_poly.pdbx_seq_one_letter_code
_entity_poly.pdbx_strand_id
1 'polypeptide(L)'
;MKEQKNFWDRNAGRYDRFMRKDGAAYGEMYALIQPIVRHKTVLELATGTGLIAKNIVNAAAHIEATDASAEMILEAKRDNRSAKLHFSVQDMFRLPYADKSFDVVIVSNALHIVPQPEKALAEIKRVLKDLSLIHI
;
A
#
# COMPACT_ATOMS: atom_id res chain seq x y z
N MET A 1 -4.35 17.65 -2.07
CA MET A 1 -4.63 16.49 -1.19
C MET A 1 -6.10 16.29 -0.94
N LYS A 2 -6.81 17.32 -0.49
CA LYS A 2 -8.25 17.20 -0.18
C LYS A 2 -9.08 16.82 -1.41
N GLU A 3 -8.81 17.45 -2.56
CA GLU A 3 -9.52 17.15 -3.80
C GLU A 3 -9.22 15.74 -4.31
N GLN A 4 -7.97 15.30 -4.22
CA GLN A 4 -7.57 13.94 -4.58
C GLN A 4 -8.25 12.91 -3.70
N LYS A 5 -8.33 13.18 -2.40
CA LYS A 5 -9.01 12.29 -1.46
C LYS A 5 -10.48 12.13 -1.82
N ASN A 6 -11.19 13.24 -2.12
CA ASN A 6 -12.60 13.17 -2.51
C ASN A 6 -12.79 12.40 -3.81
N PHE A 7 -11.89 12.57 -4.79
CA PHE A 7 -11.94 11.83 -6.04
C PHE A 7 -11.81 10.33 -5.78
N TRP A 8 -10.82 9.91 -5.01
CA TRP A 8 -10.59 8.50 -4.72
C TRP A 8 -11.73 7.89 -3.90
N ASP A 9 -12.30 8.65 -2.95
CA ASP A 9 -13.44 8.19 -2.16
C ASP A 9 -14.64 7.86 -3.04
N ARG A 10 -14.93 8.71 -4.04
CA ARG A 10 -16.09 8.52 -4.92
C ARG A 10 -15.89 7.41 -5.96
N ASN A 11 -14.63 7.07 -6.27
CA ASN A 11 -14.30 6.17 -7.37
C ASN A 11 -13.69 4.85 -6.91
N ALA A 12 -13.72 4.54 -5.61
CA ALA A 12 -13.07 3.35 -5.06
C ALA A 12 -13.50 2.05 -5.76
N GLY A 13 -14.79 1.80 -5.93
CA GLY A 13 -15.30 0.59 -6.56
C GLY A 13 -14.95 0.52 -8.04
N ARG A 14 -14.99 1.65 -8.73
CA ARG A 14 -14.65 1.74 -10.16
C ARG A 14 -13.14 1.48 -10.36
N TYR A 15 -12.32 2.06 -9.49
CA TYR A 15 -10.88 1.87 -9.51
C TYR A 15 -10.51 0.39 -9.33
N ASP A 16 -11.12 -0.28 -8.37
CA ASP A 16 -10.88 -1.69 -8.10
C ASP A 16 -11.23 -2.55 -9.33
N ARG A 17 -12.39 -2.30 -9.95
CA ARG A 17 -12.79 -3.01 -11.16
C ARG A 17 -11.82 -2.79 -12.31
N PHE A 18 -11.34 -1.55 -12.48
CA PHE A 18 -10.35 -1.22 -13.50
C PHE A 18 -9.04 -2.00 -13.29
N MET A 19 -8.54 -2.01 -12.06
CA MET A 19 -7.31 -2.71 -11.72
C MET A 19 -7.42 -4.22 -11.94
N ARG A 20 -8.58 -4.81 -11.70
CA ARG A 20 -8.79 -6.25 -11.90
C ARG A 20 -8.76 -6.67 -13.36
N LYS A 21 -9.08 -5.78 -14.29
CA LYS A 21 -9.05 -6.09 -15.73
C LYS A 21 -7.64 -6.34 -16.27
N ASP A 22 -6.64 -5.85 -15.58
CA ASP A 22 -5.24 -5.96 -16.00
C ASP A 22 -4.50 -7.09 -15.28
N GLY A 23 -5.22 -8.18 -15.02
CA GLY A 23 -4.76 -9.27 -14.16
C GLY A 23 -3.45 -9.91 -14.57
N ALA A 24 -3.19 -10.07 -15.89
CA ALA A 24 -1.96 -10.71 -16.36
C ALA A 24 -0.71 -9.89 -15.99
N ALA A 25 -0.75 -8.58 -16.23
CA ALA A 25 0.36 -7.68 -15.89
C ALA A 25 0.61 -7.63 -14.38
N TYR A 26 -0.47 -7.58 -13.61
CA TYR A 26 -0.37 -7.59 -12.14
C TYR A 26 0.15 -8.93 -11.62
N GLY A 27 -0.21 -10.04 -12.26
CA GLY A 27 0.30 -11.35 -11.88
C GLY A 27 1.82 -11.45 -11.96
N GLU A 28 2.40 -10.88 -13.02
CA GLU A 28 3.86 -10.81 -13.16
C GLU A 28 4.50 -9.96 -12.08
N MET A 29 3.86 -8.82 -11.76
CA MET A 29 4.34 -7.93 -10.69
C MET A 29 4.33 -8.63 -9.34
N TYR A 30 3.26 -9.36 -9.01
CA TYR A 30 3.19 -10.10 -7.75
C TYR A 30 4.28 -11.15 -7.66
N ALA A 31 4.57 -11.85 -8.76
CA ALA A 31 5.62 -12.85 -8.81
C ALA A 31 7.01 -12.26 -8.53
N LEU A 32 7.23 -11.01 -8.95
CA LEU A 32 8.47 -10.29 -8.67
C LEU A 32 8.56 -9.82 -7.21
N ILE A 33 7.43 -9.42 -6.64
CA ILE A 33 7.40 -8.88 -5.27
C ILE A 33 7.46 -9.99 -4.21
N GLN A 34 6.81 -11.11 -4.44
CA GLN A 34 6.68 -12.18 -3.44
C GLN A 34 8.01 -12.63 -2.82
N PRO A 35 9.09 -12.87 -3.59
CA PRO A 35 10.36 -13.25 -2.97
C PRO A 35 10.94 -12.17 -2.06
N ILE A 36 10.71 -10.89 -2.40
CA ILE A 36 11.24 -9.75 -1.64
C ILE A 36 10.55 -9.64 -0.29
N VAL A 37 9.23 -9.89 -0.24
CA VAL A 37 8.45 -9.72 0.99
C VAL A 37 8.36 -11.00 1.83
N ARG A 38 8.91 -12.11 1.36
CA ARG A 38 8.79 -13.41 2.02
C ARG A 38 9.29 -13.35 3.46
N HIS A 39 8.40 -13.67 4.39
CA HIS A 39 8.66 -13.65 5.84
C HIS A 39 9.04 -12.26 6.38
N LYS A 40 8.67 -11.20 5.67
CA LYS A 40 9.01 -9.82 6.05
C LYS A 40 7.79 -9.08 6.60
N THR A 41 8.05 -8.07 7.42
CA THR A 41 7.05 -7.10 7.86
C THR A 41 7.01 -5.96 6.86
N VAL A 42 5.85 -5.73 6.27
CA VAL A 42 5.67 -4.87 5.09
C VAL A 42 4.72 -3.73 5.40
N LEU A 43 5.06 -2.53 4.94
CA LEU A 43 4.15 -1.39 4.89
C LEU A 43 3.84 -1.08 3.44
N GLU A 44 2.56 -0.98 3.10
CA GLU A 44 2.16 -0.47 1.79
C GLU A 44 1.48 0.87 1.94
N LEU A 45 1.97 1.88 1.20
CA LEU A 45 1.38 3.21 1.12
C LEU A 45 0.57 3.31 -0.17
N ALA A 46 -0.52 4.07 -0.11
CA ALA A 46 -1.44 4.25 -1.24
C ALA A 46 -1.97 2.89 -1.75
N THR A 47 -2.40 2.05 -0.83
CA THR A 47 -2.85 0.69 -1.13
C THR A 47 -4.12 0.64 -1.98
N GLY A 48 -4.90 1.72 -2.02
CA GLY A 48 -6.18 1.75 -2.71
C GLY A 48 -7.14 0.74 -2.12
N THR A 49 -7.68 -0.13 -2.95
CA THR A 49 -8.57 -1.21 -2.52
C THR A 49 -7.82 -2.47 -2.08
N GLY A 50 -6.50 -2.38 -1.94
CA GLY A 50 -5.69 -3.45 -1.36
C GLY A 50 -5.30 -4.56 -2.32
N LEU A 51 -5.34 -4.32 -3.63
CA LEU A 51 -5.13 -5.36 -4.62
C LEU A 51 -3.74 -5.99 -4.51
N ILE A 52 -2.69 -5.17 -4.39
CA ILE A 52 -1.32 -5.68 -4.24
C ILE A 52 -1.18 -6.44 -2.92
N ALA A 53 -1.56 -5.82 -1.81
CA ALA A 53 -1.44 -6.42 -0.48
C ALA A 53 -2.14 -7.78 -0.40
N LYS A 54 -3.36 -7.87 -0.93
CA LYS A 54 -4.14 -9.13 -0.92
C LYS A 54 -3.47 -10.24 -1.70
N ASN A 55 -2.72 -9.91 -2.75
CA ASN A 55 -2.09 -10.89 -3.62
C ASN A 55 -0.67 -11.28 -3.19
N ILE A 56 -0.09 -10.59 -2.20
CA ILE A 56 1.25 -10.90 -1.69
C ILE A 56 1.27 -11.32 -0.22
N VAL A 57 0.14 -11.18 0.48
CA VAL A 57 0.09 -11.39 1.93
C VAL A 57 0.50 -12.80 2.35
N ASN A 58 0.23 -13.80 1.52
CA ASN A 58 0.60 -15.18 1.86
C ASN A 58 2.12 -15.36 2.01
N ALA A 59 2.91 -14.58 1.28
CA ALA A 59 4.38 -14.64 1.38
C ALA A 59 4.91 -13.85 2.58
N ALA A 60 4.27 -12.75 2.94
CA ALA A 60 4.74 -11.85 4.00
C ALA A 60 4.49 -12.42 5.40
N ALA A 61 5.24 -11.94 6.38
CA ALA A 61 4.95 -12.20 7.79
C ALA A 61 3.76 -11.36 8.27
N HIS A 62 3.71 -10.10 7.85
CA HIS A 62 2.64 -9.17 8.22
C HIS A 62 2.65 -7.98 7.25
N ILE A 63 1.47 -7.46 6.91
CA ILE A 63 1.34 -6.28 6.07
C ILE A 63 0.44 -5.25 6.75
N GLU A 64 0.96 -4.03 6.90
CA GLU A 64 0.16 -2.84 7.19
C GLU A 64 -0.07 -2.12 5.87
N ALA A 65 -1.30 -2.08 5.39
CA ALA A 65 -1.67 -1.46 4.11
C ALA A 65 -2.51 -0.22 4.37
N THR A 66 -2.06 0.91 3.88
CA THR A 66 -2.62 2.22 4.24
C THR A 66 -3.01 3.02 3.01
N ASP A 67 -3.97 3.91 3.19
CA ASP A 67 -4.39 4.88 2.18
C ASP A 67 -4.98 6.10 2.88
N ALA A 68 -4.92 7.25 2.23
CA ALA A 68 -5.53 8.47 2.76
C ALA A 68 -7.05 8.46 2.59
N SER A 69 -7.59 7.64 1.70
CA SER A 69 -9.02 7.58 1.40
C SER A 69 -9.73 6.57 2.29
N ALA A 70 -10.68 7.04 3.10
CA ALA A 70 -11.50 6.18 3.94
C ALA A 70 -12.35 5.22 3.10
N GLU A 71 -12.84 5.66 1.93
CA GLU A 71 -13.64 4.83 1.04
C GLU A 71 -12.82 3.70 0.42
N MET A 72 -11.57 3.97 0.04
CA MET A 72 -10.65 2.94 -0.45
C MET A 72 -10.41 1.87 0.62
N ILE A 73 -10.14 2.30 1.85
CA ILE A 73 -9.88 1.37 2.95
C ILE A 73 -11.12 0.55 3.29
N LEU A 74 -12.30 1.17 3.26
CA LEU A 74 -13.55 0.45 3.49
C LEU A 74 -13.74 -0.66 2.45
N GLU A 75 -13.50 -0.36 1.19
CA GLU A 75 -13.58 -1.34 0.10
C GLU A 75 -12.52 -2.44 0.28
N ALA A 76 -11.30 -2.05 0.66
CA ALA A 76 -10.22 -3.00 0.90
C ALA A 76 -10.56 -4.01 2.01
N LYS A 77 -11.19 -3.55 3.08
CA LYS A 77 -11.56 -4.40 4.22
C LYS A 77 -12.66 -5.41 3.90
N ARG A 78 -13.49 -5.12 2.89
CA ARG A 78 -14.73 -5.86 2.64
C ARG A 78 -14.54 -7.37 2.53
N ASP A 79 -13.50 -7.81 1.83
CA ASP A 79 -13.24 -9.22 1.58
C ASP A 79 -11.93 -9.72 2.19
N ASN A 80 -11.31 -8.93 3.07
CA ASN A 80 -10.07 -9.34 3.71
C ASN A 80 -10.36 -10.35 4.82
N ARG A 81 -9.75 -11.54 4.71
CA ARG A 81 -9.88 -12.62 5.68
C ARG A 81 -8.55 -13.01 6.31
N SER A 82 -7.47 -12.32 5.96
CA SER A 82 -6.14 -12.65 6.48
C SER A 82 -5.85 -11.89 7.77
N ALA A 83 -5.47 -12.62 8.81
CA ALA A 83 -5.04 -12.03 10.07
C ALA A 83 -3.69 -11.32 9.94
N LYS A 84 -2.92 -11.60 8.87
CA LYS A 84 -1.62 -10.98 8.62
C LYS A 84 -1.73 -9.65 7.90
N LEU A 85 -2.92 -9.28 7.40
CA LEU A 85 -3.13 -8.08 6.60
C LEU A 85 -4.06 -7.13 7.34
N HIS A 86 -3.57 -5.95 7.65
CA HIS A 86 -4.30 -4.91 8.36
C HIS A 86 -4.40 -3.66 7.48
N PHE A 87 -5.62 -3.19 7.23
CA PHE A 87 -5.89 -1.98 6.48
C PHE A 87 -6.24 -0.83 7.42
N SER A 88 -5.66 0.36 7.17
CA SER A 88 -6.00 1.56 7.94
C SER A 88 -5.86 2.83 7.11
N VAL A 89 -6.63 3.85 7.49
CA VAL A 89 -6.52 5.19 6.90
C VAL A 89 -5.35 5.89 7.56
N GLN A 90 -4.33 6.27 6.79
CA GLN A 90 -3.15 6.95 7.30
C GLN A 90 -2.66 8.01 6.32
N ASP A 91 -1.99 9.00 6.87
CA ASP A 91 -1.32 10.05 6.11
C ASP A 91 0.14 9.64 5.88
N MET A 92 0.55 9.48 4.61
CA MET A 92 1.92 9.06 4.28
C MET A 92 2.98 10.07 4.67
N PHE A 93 2.57 11.32 4.94
CA PHE A 93 3.50 12.37 5.40
C PHE A 93 3.70 12.34 6.92
N ARG A 94 2.90 11.55 7.63
CA ARG A 94 2.94 11.47 9.09
C ARG A 94 2.43 10.11 9.55
N LEU A 95 3.32 9.12 9.48
CA LEU A 95 2.96 7.74 9.81
C LEU A 95 3.01 7.48 11.30
N PRO A 96 2.04 6.72 11.86
CA PRO A 96 1.97 6.45 13.29
C PRO A 96 2.88 5.31 13.74
N TYR A 97 3.87 4.94 12.92
CA TYR A 97 4.74 3.80 13.21
C TYR A 97 6.07 4.25 13.77
N ALA A 98 6.68 3.43 14.62
CA ALA A 98 7.98 3.69 15.18
C ALA A 98 9.09 3.66 14.12
N ASP A 99 10.23 4.28 14.43
CA ASP A 99 11.41 4.20 13.58
C ASP A 99 11.81 2.75 13.38
N LYS A 100 12.25 2.42 12.18
CA LYS A 100 12.80 1.09 11.86
C LYS A 100 11.86 -0.06 12.22
N SER A 101 10.57 0.07 11.90
CA SER A 101 9.57 -0.94 12.23
C SER A 101 9.22 -1.87 11.06
N PHE A 102 9.64 -1.54 9.84
CA PHE A 102 9.32 -2.35 8.65
C PHE A 102 10.57 -2.79 7.90
N ASP A 103 10.51 -4.02 7.38
CA ASP A 103 11.56 -4.56 6.53
C ASP A 103 11.44 -4.04 5.10
N VAL A 104 10.22 -3.85 4.60
CA VAL A 104 9.94 -3.45 3.22
C VAL A 104 8.83 -2.42 3.21
N VAL A 105 8.96 -1.38 2.38
CA VAL A 105 7.87 -0.45 2.09
C VAL A 105 7.56 -0.51 0.60
N ILE A 106 6.27 -0.62 0.26
CA ILE A 106 5.78 -0.63 -1.11
C ILE A 106 4.99 0.64 -1.35
N VAL A 107 5.30 1.35 -2.44
CA VAL A 107 4.53 2.50 -2.88
C VAL A 107 4.21 2.31 -4.37
N SER A 108 2.93 2.27 -4.70
CA SER A 108 2.47 2.02 -6.06
C SER A 108 1.77 3.26 -6.61
N ASN A 109 2.28 3.79 -7.73
CA ASN A 109 1.64 4.86 -8.52
C ASN A 109 1.22 6.10 -7.72
N ALA A 110 1.94 6.45 -6.66
CA ALA A 110 1.54 7.53 -5.78
C ALA A 110 2.54 8.67 -5.67
N LEU A 111 3.84 8.37 -5.61
CA LEU A 111 4.85 9.40 -5.30
C LEU A 111 4.88 10.52 -6.35
N HIS A 112 4.53 10.24 -7.59
CA HIS A 112 4.55 11.24 -8.66
C HIS A 112 3.33 12.16 -8.66
N ILE A 113 2.27 11.83 -7.90
CA ILE A 113 1.04 12.63 -7.86
C ILE A 113 0.80 13.32 -6.53
N VAL A 114 1.59 13.01 -5.50
CA VAL A 114 1.43 13.67 -4.20
C VAL A 114 2.23 14.98 -4.18
N PRO A 115 1.73 16.01 -3.45
CA PRO A 115 2.53 17.21 -3.21
C PRO A 115 3.67 16.85 -2.25
N GLN A 116 4.84 17.44 -2.47
CA GLN A 116 6.00 17.27 -1.59
C GLN A 116 6.38 15.79 -1.37
N PRO A 117 6.70 15.04 -2.44
CA PRO A 117 7.07 13.63 -2.31
C PRO A 117 8.29 13.40 -1.41
N GLU A 118 9.14 14.40 -1.25
CA GLU A 118 10.29 14.33 -0.36
C GLU A 118 9.90 14.12 1.11
N LYS A 119 8.74 14.62 1.54
CA LYS A 119 8.22 14.39 2.89
C LYS A 119 7.77 12.94 3.07
N ALA A 120 7.11 12.38 2.06
CA ALA A 120 6.73 10.98 2.09
C ALA A 120 7.97 10.09 2.13
N LEU A 121 8.98 10.41 1.33
CA LEU A 121 10.24 9.65 1.32
C LEU A 121 10.97 9.73 2.65
N ALA A 122 10.93 10.88 3.33
CA ALA A 122 11.53 11.01 4.66
C ALA A 122 10.84 10.08 5.68
N GLU A 123 9.51 9.98 5.64
CA GLU A 123 8.77 9.06 6.51
C GLU A 123 9.06 7.60 6.17
N ILE A 124 9.14 7.26 4.89
CA ILE A 124 9.50 5.92 4.45
C ILE A 124 10.88 5.54 5.00
N LYS A 125 11.85 6.43 4.83
CA LYS A 125 13.21 6.21 5.33
C LYS A 125 13.24 6.00 6.85
N ARG A 126 12.44 6.78 7.57
CA ARG A 126 12.37 6.68 9.03
C ARG A 126 11.86 5.32 9.50
N VAL A 127 10.79 4.80 8.88
CA VAL A 127 10.16 3.55 9.32
C VAL A 127 10.84 2.30 8.81
N LEU A 128 11.72 2.40 7.81
CA LEU A 128 12.45 1.25 7.27
C LEU A 128 13.64 0.87 8.16
N LYS A 129 13.80 -0.45 8.41
CA LYS A 129 14.98 -0.99 9.08
C LYS A 129 16.20 -0.88 8.18
N ASP A 130 16.04 -1.25 6.90
CA ASP A 130 17.05 -1.15 5.86
C ASP A 130 16.40 -0.57 4.61
N LEU A 131 17.22 -0.19 3.62
CA LEU A 131 16.68 0.39 2.38
C LEU A 131 16.06 -0.70 1.49
N SER A 132 14.84 -1.10 1.78
CA SER A 132 14.05 -2.01 0.96
C SER A 132 12.74 -1.34 0.54
N LEU A 133 12.85 -0.38 -0.38
CA LEU A 133 11.71 0.34 -0.95
C LEU A 133 11.38 -0.25 -2.31
N ILE A 134 10.12 -0.63 -2.49
CA ILE A 134 9.58 -1.00 -3.80
C ILE A 134 8.69 0.15 -4.27
N HIS A 135 9.11 0.78 -5.35
CA HIS A 135 8.35 1.86 -5.99
C HIS A 135 7.85 1.38 -7.35
N ILE A 136 6.55 1.41 -7.50
CA ILE A 136 5.90 0.95 -8.73
C ILE A 136 5.19 2.11 -9.41
#